data_75a68ca0688cffa6c42f8b6d2785148a
#
_entry.id   75a68ca0688cffa6c42f8b6d2785148a
#
_cell.length_a   1.000
_cell.length_b   1.000
_cell.length_c   1.000
_cell.angle_alpha   90.00
_cell.angle_beta   90.00
_cell.angle_gamma   90.00
#
_symmetry.space_group_name_H-M   'P 1'
#
loop_
_entity.id
_entity.type
_entity.pdbx_description
1 polymer ?
#
loop_
_entity_poly.entity_id
_entity_poly.type
_entity_poly.pdbx_seq_one_letter_code
_entity_poly.pdbx_strand_id
1 'polypeptide(L)'
;MTRRFMDRTEAGTELARVLARSRASPKAVVLALPRGGVPVGYEVASALGLPLDVLVVRKLGLPSQPELAMGAVASGGAVVLNDDVVRYLPRGSDTVEQVMARELQELARREESYRGDRPALRMSGRTAIVVDDGLATGATMEAAVRALRSLDGRGRRLAAPGN
;
A
#
# COMPACT_ATOMS: atom_id res chain seq x y z
N MET A 1 -26.90 -10.22 2.72
CA MET A 1 -26.90 -9.64 1.36
C MET A 1 -25.68 -8.75 1.21
N THR A 2 -24.78 -9.08 0.30
CA THR A 2 -23.62 -8.25 0.02
C THR A 2 -24.11 -7.04 -0.79
N ARG A 3 -24.04 -5.84 -0.19
CA ARG A 3 -24.39 -4.59 -0.88
C ARG A 3 -23.40 -4.37 -2.01
N ARG A 4 -23.87 -4.23 -3.23
CA ARG A 4 -23.07 -3.78 -4.37
C ARG A 4 -23.08 -2.26 -4.41
N PHE A 5 -21.90 -1.65 -4.53
CA PHE A 5 -21.76 -0.22 -4.79
C PHE A 5 -21.92 0.05 -6.29
N MET A 6 -22.49 1.18 -6.64
CA MET A 6 -22.64 1.59 -8.03
C MET A 6 -21.28 1.94 -8.65
N ASP A 7 -20.44 2.59 -7.87
CA ASP A 7 -19.09 3.00 -8.28
C ASP A 7 -18.14 3.15 -7.08
N ARG A 8 -16.91 3.57 -7.35
CA ARG A 8 -15.87 3.79 -6.34
C ARG A 8 -16.16 5.00 -5.44
N THR A 9 -16.87 5.98 -5.94
CA THR A 9 -17.29 7.16 -5.17
C THR A 9 -18.29 6.78 -4.08
N GLU A 10 -19.32 6.00 -4.42
CA GLU A 10 -20.25 5.47 -3.42
C GLU A 10 -19.55 4.61 -2.38
N ALA A 11 -18.65 3.71 -2.83
CA ALA A 11 -17.87 2.88 -1.93
C ALA A 11 -17.01 3.70 -0.97
N GLY A 12 -16.33 4.73 -1.46
CA GLY A 12 -15.51 5.64 -0.66
C GLY A 12 -16.32 6.43 0.35
N THR A 13 -17.49 6.93 -0.05
CA THR A 13 -18.41 7.66 0.83
C THR A 13 -18.90 6.77 1.98
N GLU A 14 -19.26 5.54 1.68
CA GLU A 14 -19.71 4.60 2.72
C GLU A 14 -18.57 4.19 3.65
N LEU A 15 -17.38 3.94 3.11
CA LEU A 15 -16.20 3.64 3.90
C LEU A 15 -15.85 4.81 4.85
N ALA A 16 -15.96 6.05 4.37
CA ALA A 16 -15.75 7.23 5.19
C ALA A 16 -16.72 7.32 6.38
N ARG A 17 -18.00 6.96 6.16
CA ARG A 17 -18.99 6.92 7.25
C ARG A 17 -18.64 5.90 8.34
N VAL A 18 -18.14 4.75 7.93
CA VAL A 18 -17.70 3.71 8.88
C VAL A 18 -16.47 4.19 9.65
N LEU A 19 -15.48 4.74 8.96
CA LEU A 19 -14.26 5.24 9.57
C LEU A 19 -14.49 6.42 10.51
N ALA A 20 -15.43 7.31 10.21
CA ALA A 20 -15.82 8.41 11.08
C ALA A 20 -16.29 7.94 12.47
N ARG A 21 -16.95 6.79 12.53
CA ARG A 21 -17.40 6.17 13.79
C ARG A 21 -16.26 5.57 14.61
N SER A 22 -15.18 5.15 13.95
CA SER A 22 -14.02 4.54 14.61
C SER A 22 -13.06 5.53 15.27
N ARG A 23 -13.37 6.83 15.27
CA ARG A 23 -12.54 7.92 15.79
C ARG A 23 -11.12 7.87 15.22
N ALA A 24 -11.00 7.93 13.90
CA ALA A 24 -9.70 8.02 13.25
C ALA A 24 -8.85 9.13 13.91
N SER A 25 -7.58 8.83 14.14
CA SER A 25 -6.67 9.80 14.75
C SER A 25 -6.62 11.09 13.92
N PRO A 26 -6.64 12.29 14.53
CA PRO A 26 -6.47 13.54 13.79
C PRO A 26 -5.10 13.64 13.10
N LYS A 27 -4.16 12.78 13.49
CA LYS A 27 -2.85 12.63 12.83
C LYS A 27 -2.85 11.52 11.77
N ALA A 28 -4.01 11.02 11.36
CA ALA A 28 -4.09 9.99 10.33
C ALA A 28 -3.80 10.58 8.93
N VAL A 29 -3.34 9.70 8.06
CA VAL A 29 -3.13 9.95 6.63
C VAL A 29 -3.81 8.83 5.85
N VAL A 30 -4.55 9.18 4.82
CA VAL A 30 -5.12 8.20 3.89
C VAL A 30 -4.07 7.87 2.83
N LEU A 31 -3.75 6.60 2.71
CA LEU A 31 -2.83 6.07 1.71
C LEU A 31 -3.61 5.18 0.74
N ALA A 32 -3.80 5.67 -0.47
CA ALA A 32 -4.53 4.95 -1.50
C ALA A 32 -3.61 4.06 -2.33
N LEU A 33 -4.00 2.80 -2.53
CA LEU A 33 -3.31 1.88 -3.43
C LEU A 33 -3.76 2.16 -4.88
N PRO A 34 -2.89 2.69 -5.73
CA PRO A 34 -3.29 3.00 -7.09
C PRO A 34 -3.44 1.69 -7.91
N ARG A 35 -4.27 1.68 -8.94
CA ARG A 35 -5.09 2.81 -9.39
C ARG A 35 -6.45 2.88 -8.69
N GLY A 36 -7.11 1.74 -8.50
CA GLY A 36 -8.49 1.64 -8.06
C GLY A 36 -8.78 2.24 -6.70
N GLY A 37 -7.82 2.16 -5.78
CA GLY A 37 -7.94 2.75 -4.44
C GLY A 37 -7.92 4.28 -4.41
N VAL A 38 -7.43 4.95 -5.47
CA VAL A 38 -7.31 6.42 -5.46
C VAL A 38 -8.66 7.13 -5.39
N PRO A 39 -9.67 6.82 -6.21
CA PRO A 39 -10.99 7.42 -6.07
C PRO A 39 -11.64 7.15 -4.70
N VAL A 40 -11.51 5.93 -4.19
CA VAL A 40 -12.04 5.54 -2.88
C VAL A 40 -11.34 6.33 -1.76
N GLY A 41 -10.01 6.39 -1.81
CA GLY A 41 -9.19 7.13 -0.85
C GLY A 41 -9.47 8.64 -0.86
N TYR A 42 -9.75 9.20 -2.03
CA TYR A 42 -10.14 10.60 -2.17
C TYR A 42 -11.43 10.92 -1.41
N GLU A 43 -12.46 10.11 -1.55
CA GLU A 43 -13.73 10.30 -0.83
C GLU A 43 -13.51 10.18 0.70
N VAL A 44 -12.73 9.19 1.12
CA VAL A 44 -12.40 9.00 2.54
C VAL A 44 -11.64 10.22 3.10
N ALA A 45 -10.59 10.64 2.42
CA ALA A 45 -9.77 11.78 2.85
C ALA A 45 -10.57 13.08 2.91
N SER A 46 -11.38 13.34 1.87
CA SER A 46 -12.25 14.53 1.80
C SER A 46 -13.27 14.57 2.92
N ALA A 47 -13.96 13.46 3.17
CA ALA A 47 -15.01 13.38 4.18
C ALA A 47 -14.45 13.47 5.62
N LEU A 48 -13.23 12.98 5.85
CA LEU A 48 -12.59 12.99 7.18
C LEU A 48 -11.67 14.21 7.40
N GLY A 49 -11.46 15.05 6.38
CA GLY A 49 -10.53 16.18 6.47
C GLY A 49 -9.08 15.74 6.67
N LEU A 50 -8.69 14.60 6.11
CA LEU A 50 -7.35 14.01 6.26
C LEU A 50 -6.51 14.22 4.99
N PRO A 51 -5.18 14.30 5.13
CA PRO A 51 -4.29 14.30 3.97
C PRO A 51 -4.35 12.97 3.23
N LEU A 52 -4.23 13.05 1.89
CA LEU A 52 -4.20 11.91 0.98
C LEU A 52 -2.85 11.81 0.29
N ASP A 53 -2.28 10.61 0.24
CA ASP A 53 -1.16 10.28 -0.65
C ASP A 53 -1.37 8.90 -1.28
N VAL A 54 -0.55 8.56 -2.26
CA VAL A 54 -0.53 7.24 -2.86
C VAL A 54 0.53 6.36 -2.18
N LEU A 55 0.20 5.09 -2.03
CA LEU A 55 1.14 4.05 -1.60
C LEU A 55 1.33 3.07 -2.75
N VAL A 56 2.42 3.22 -3.48
CA VAL A 56 2.77 2.30 -4.55
C VAL A 56 3.46 1.09 -3.95
N VAL A 57 3.01 -0.11 -4.32
CA VAL A 57 3.61 -1.38 -3.91
C VAL A 57 3.93 -2.19 -5.15
N ARG A 58 5.11 -2.79 -5.18
CA ARG A 58 5.57 -3.66 -6.27
C ARG A 58 6.05 -4.98 -5.70
N LYS A 59 5.50 -6.08 -6.20
CA LYS A 59 5.95 -7.43 -5.84
C LYS A 59 7.27 -7.74 -6.52
N LEU A 60 8.16 -8.42 -5.81
CA LEU A 60 9.40 -8.96 -6.34
C LEU A 60 9.15 -10.41 -6.79
N GLY A 61 8.64 -10.58 -8.01
CA GLY A 61 8.35 -11.89 -8.57
C GLY A 61 9.62 -12.65 -8.91
N LEU A 62 9.65 -13.96 -8.64
CA LEU A 62 10.73 -14.83 -9.07
C LEU A 62 10.74 -14.91 -10.62
N PRO A 63 11.88 -14.68 -11.32
CA PRO A 63 11.90 -14.67 -12.79
C PRO A 63 11.38 -15.95 -13.45
N SER A 64 11.62 -17.10 -12.84
CA SER A 64 11.14 -18.40 -13.33
C SER A 64 9.67 -18.68 -12.97
N GLN A 65 9.16 -18.02 -11.92
CA GLN A 65 7.79 -18.16 -11.42
C GLN A 65 7.30 -16.80 -10.90
N PRO A 66 6.83 -15.90 -11.78
CA PRO A 66 6.47 -14.53 -11.38
C PRO A 66 5.37 -14.45 -10.32
N GLU A 67 4.52 -15.47 -10.22
CA GLU A 67 3.48 -15.56 -9.19
C GLU A 67 4.05 -15.83 -7.78
N LEU A 68 5.26 -16.36 -7.70
CA LEU A 68 5.96 -16.58 -6.45
C LEU A 68 6.78 -15.33 -6.08
N ALA A 69 6.32 -14.61 -5.07
CA ALA A 69 6.96 -13.37 -4.64
C ALA A 69 8.12 -13.63 -3.67
N MET A 70 9.30 -13.14 -4.06
CA MET A 70 10.48 -13.08 -3.19
C MET A 70 10.35 -11.97 -2.13
N GLY A 71 9.39 -11.06 -2.31
CA GLY A 71 9.15 -9.94 -1.43
C GLY A 71 8.33 -8.83 -2.10
N ALA A 72 8.47 -7.64 -1.58
CA ALA A 72 7.85 -6.44 -2.13
C ALA A 72 8.71 -5.20 -1.84
N VAL A 73 8.60 -4.21 -2.70
CA VAL A 73 9.09 -2.84 -2.48
C VAL A 73 7.90 -1.88 -2.47
N ALA A 74 7.98 -0.84 -1.68
CA ALA A 74 6.90 0.13 -1.57
C ALA A 74 7.41 1.57 -1.45
N SER A 75 6.51 2.52 -1.62
CA SER A 75 6.71 3.94 -1.42
C SER A 75 7.50 4.23 -0.14
N GLY A 76 8.40 5.20 -0.19
CA GLY A 76 9.25 5.53 0.94
C GLY A 76 10.50 4.66 1.07
N GLY A 77 10.79 3.81 0.08
CA GLY A 77 11.98 2.95 0.07
C GLY A 77 11.85 1.70 0.92
N ALA A 78 10.63 1.32 1.31
CA ALA A 78 10.40 0.11 2.08
C ALA A 78 10.70 -1.14 1.24
N VAL A 79 11.44 -2.07 1.83
CA VAL A 79 11.73 -3.39 1.25
C VAL A 79 11.35 -4.46 2.27
N VAL A 80 10.57 -5.43 1.82
CA VAL A 80 10.20 -6.60 2.62
C VAL A 80 10.52 -7.84 1.81
N LEU A 81 11.36 -8.72 2.34
CA LEU A 81 11.71 -9.99 1.71
C LEU A 81 10.93 -11.14 2.34
N ASN A 82 10.64 -12.14 1.53
CA ASN A 82 10.08 -13.41 1.95
C ASN A 82 11.21 -14.43 2.10
N ASP A 83 11.68 -14.59 3.32
CA ASP A 83 12.81 -15.47 3.64
C ASP A 83 12.53 -16.92 3.24
N ASP A 84 11.25 -17.34 3.26
CA ASP A 84 10.84 -18.68 2.87
C ASP A 84 11.07 -18.96 1.37
N VAL A 85 11.05 -17.92 0.54
CA VAL A 85 11.34 -18.02 -0.90
C VAL A 85 12.80 -17.77 -1.17
N VAL A 86 13.37 -16.72 -0.57
CA VAL A 86 14.75 -16.28 -0.82
C VAL A 86 15.77 -17.35 -0.45
N ARG A 87 15.54 -18.12 0.62
CA ARG A 87 16.45 -19.19 1.05
C ARG A 87 16.62 -20.34 0.02
N TYR A 88 15.68 -20.51 -0.89
CA TYR A 88 15.76 -21.53 -1.95
C TYR A 88 16.47 -21.04 -3.21
N LEU A 89 16.84 -19.76 -3.26
CA LEU A 89 17.63 -19.24 -4.40
C LEU A 89 19.05 -19.79 -4.33
N PRO A 90 19.70 -19.99 -5.51
CA PRO A 90 21.10 -20.39 -5.55
C PRO A 90 21.98 -19.43 -4.75
N ARG A 91 22.91 -19.97 -3.99
CA ARG A 91 23.88 -19.16 -3.23
C ARG A 91 24.73 -18.31 -4.20
N GLY A 92 24.87 -17.03 -3.86
CA GLY A 92 25.59 -16.07 -4.70
C GLY A 92 24.80 -15.60 -5.93
N SER A 93 23.50 -15.93 -5.99
CA SER A 93 22.60 -15.38 -6.97
C SER A 93 22.31 -13.90 -6.67
N ASP A 94 22.43 -13.06 -7.67
CA ASP A 94 22.07 -11.64 -7.66
C ASP A 94 20.61 -11.41 -8.12
N THR A 95 19.80 -12.47 -8.12
CA THR A 95 18.41 -12.45 -8.62
C THR A 95 17.54 -11.46 -7.85
N VAL A 96 17.65 -11.43 -6.52
CA VAL A 96 16.87 -10.52 -5.68
C VAL A 96 17.23 -9.08 -5.99
N GLU A 97 18.52 -8.78 -6.05
CA GLU A 97 19.07 -7.44 -6.31
C GLU A 97 18.65 -6.93 -7.69
N GLN A 98 18.72 -7.77 -8.72
CA GLN A 98 18.34 -7.42 -10.09
C GLN A 98 16.83 -7.14 -10.21
N VAL A 99 16.01 -8.00 -9.62
CA VAL A 99 14.55 -7.82 -9.64
C VAL A 99 14.19 -6.58 -8.81
N MET A 100 14.79 -6.41 -7.64
CA MET A 100 14.56 -5.25 -6.77
C MET A 100 14.93 -3.94 -7.46
N ALA A 101 16.09 -3.86 -8.13
CA ALA A 101 16.51 -2.66 -8.85
C ALA A 101 15.50 -2.28 -9.94
N ARG A 102 15.02 -3.24 -10.71
CA ARG A 102 14.01 -3.03 -11.75
C ARG A 102 12.68 -2.55 -11.14
N GLU A 103 12.21 -3.20 -10.09
CA GLU A 103 10.93 -2.86 -9.47
C GLU A 103 10.98 -1.52 -8.72
N LEU A 104 12.11 -1.13 -8.14
CA LEU A 104 12.31 0.20 -7.56
C LEU A 104 12.28 1.30 -8.62
N GLN A 105 12.85 1.06 -9.79
CA GLN A 105 12.80 2.00 -10.90
C GLN A 105 11.36 2.21 -11.40
N GLU A 106 10.60 1.12 -11.56
CA GLU A 106 9.20 1.19 -11.95
C GLU A 106 8.33 1.84 -10.85
N LEU A 107 8.62 1.58 -9.59
CA LEU A 107 7.97 2.20 -8.46
C LEU A 107 8.15 3.73 -8.51
N ALA A 108 9.38 4.21 -8.68
CA ALA A 108 9.68 5.64 -8.77
C ALA A 108 8.92 6.29 -9.94
N ARG A 109 8.89 5.65 -11.10
CA ARG A 109 8.14 6.12 -12.26
C ARG A 109 6.64 6.25 -11.97
N ARG A 110 6.05 5.28 -11.27
CA ARG A 110 4.64 5.32 -10.87
C ARG A 110 4.35 6.39 -9.83
N GLU A 111 5.20 6.54 -8.84
CA GLU A 111 5.07 7.60 -7.83
C GLU A 111 5.06 8.98 -8.49
N GLU A 112 5.98 9.23 -9.42
CA GLU A 112 6.03 10.48 -10.18
C GLU A 112 4.73 10.72 -10.97
N SER A 113 4.19 9.68 -11.62
CA SER A 113 2.95 9.82 -12.40
C SER A 113 1.72 10.17 -11.56
N TYR A 114 1.67 9.76 -10.29
CA TYR A 114 0.57 10.08 -9.38
C TYR A 114 0.81 11.36 -8.57
N ARG A 115 2.04 11.62 -8.18
CA ARG A 115 2.38 12.69 -7.25
C ARG A 115 2.86 13.95 -7.97
N GLY A 116 3.45 13.82 -9.18
CA GLY A 116 4.13 14.91 -9.87
C GLY A 116 5.26 15.46 -8.98
N ASP A 117 5.38 16.77 -8.95
CA ASP A 117 6.41 17.46 -8.15
C ASP A 117 6.09 17.56 -6.65
N ARG A 118 4.95 17.03 -6.22
CA ARG A 118 4.57 17.07 -4.80
C ARG A 118 5.45 16.11 -3.99
N PRO A 119 6.01 16.54 -2.85
CA PRO A 119 6.77 15.66 -1.99
C PRO A 119 5.87 14.60 -1.36
N ALA A 120 6.44 13.43 -1.07
CA ALA A 120 5.77 12.39 -0.30
C ALA A 120 5.40 12.88 1.09
N LEU A 121 4.24 12.46 1.58
CA LEU A 121 3.82 12.77 2.95
C LEU A 121 4.74 12.07 3.96
N ARG A 122 5.12 12.81 5.01
CA ARG A 122 5.88 12.24 6.12
C ARG A 122 4.96 11.38 6.98
N MET A 123 5.30 10.10 7.14
CA MET A 123 4.51 9.13 7.90
C MET A 123 4.90 9.02 9.37
N SER A 124 6.07 9.53 9.75
CA SER A 124 6.57 9.44 11.13
C SER A 124 5.56 10.00 12.14
N GLY A 125 5.19 9.19 13.12
CA GLY A 125 4.23 9.56 14.15
C GLY A 125 2.77 9.66 13.69
N ARG A 126 2.43 9.23 12.48
CA ARG A 126 1.08 9.25 11.93
C ARG A 126 0.45 7.86 11.90
N THR A 127 -0.87 7.83 11.88
CA THR A 127 -1.64 6.60 11.63
C THR A 127 -1.92 6.50 10.14
N ALA A 128 -1.57 5.39 9.51
CA ALA A 128 -1.90 5.13 8.11
C ALA A 128 -3.28 4.48 8.01
N ILE A 129 -4.14 5.04 7.15
CA ILE A 129 -5.39 4.42 6.69
C ILE A 129 -5.14 3.98 5.27
N VAL A 130 -4.87 2.69 5.06
CA VAL A 130 -4.61 2.14 3.73
C VAL A 130 -5.94 1.79 3.06
N VAL A 131 -6.13 2.27 1.84
CA VAL A 131 -7.38 2.14 1.09
C VAL A 131 -7.12 1.52 -0.27
N ASP A 132 -7.95 0.54 -0.64
CA ASP A 132 -8.01 -0.06 -1.97
C ASP A 132 -9.47 -0.15 -2.44
N ASP A 133 -9.71 -0.42 -3.71
CA ASP A 133 -11.06 -0.57 -4.29
C ASP A 133 -11.65 -1.99 -4.13
N GLY A 134 -10.84 -2.95 -3.74
CA GLY A 134 -11.26 -4.31 -3.47
C GLY A 134 -10.11 -5.20 -2.99
N LEU A 135 -10.47 -6.26 -2.32
CA LEU A 135 -9.56 -7.28 -1.83
C LEU A 135 -9.88 -8.61 -2.49
N ALA A 136 -9.07 -9.02 -3.48
CA ALA A 136 -9.18 -10.37 -4.06
C ALA A 136 -8.50 -11.40 -3.15
N THR A 137 -7.17 -11.45 -3.17
CA THR A 137 -6.37 -12.32 -2.29
C THR A 137 -5.85 -11.61 -1.04
N GLY A 138 -5.91 -10.28 -1.02
CA GLY A 138 -5.33 -9.46 0.04
C GLY A 138 -3.80 -9.29 -0.05
N ALA A 139 -3.14 -9.92 -1.02
CA ALA A 139 -1.67 -9.93 -1.11
C ALA A 139 -1.05 -8.54 -1.26
N THR A 140 -1.68 -7.65 -2.03
CA THR A 140 -1.21 -6.26 -2.19
C THR A 140 -1.36 -5.48 -0.90
N MET A 141 -2.51 -5.62 -0.23
CA MET A 141 -2.76 -4.97 1.06
C MET A 141 -1.81 -5.48 2.14
N GLU A 142 -1.56 -6.78 2.21
CA GLU A 142 -0.59 -7.37 3.13
C GLU A 142 0.83 -6.82 2.89
N ALA A 143 1.27 -6.77 1.64
CA ALA A 143 2.56 -6.21 1.28
C ALA A 143 2.66 -4.72 1.66
N ALA A 144 1.60 -3.94 1.44
CA ALA A 144 1.51 -2.54 1.83
C ALA A 144 1.67 -2.36 3.35
N VAL A 145 0.93 -3.15 4.12
CA VAL A 145 0.97 -3.11 5.59
C VAL A 145 2.36 -3.49 6.12
N ARG A 146 2.96 -4.55 5.59
CA ARG A 146 4.32 -4.99 5.96
C ARG A 146 5.36 -3.92 5.64
N ALA A 147 5.28 -3.30 4.46
CA ALA A 147 6.16 -2.24 4.03
C ALA A 147 6.07 -1.01 4.96
N LEU A 148 4.87 -0.55 5.28
CA LEU A 148 4.68 0.56 6.21
C LEU A 148 5.22 0.26 7.60
N ARG A 149 5.04 -0.96 8.10
CA ARG A 149 5.59 -1.38 9.39
C ARG A 149 7.12 -1.38 9.39
N SER A 150 7.75 -1.75 8.28
CA SER A 150 9.21 -1.73 8.16
C SER A 150 9.79 -0.32 8.20
N LEU A 151 9.06 0.68 7.69
CA LEU A 151 9.47 2.08 7.73
C LEU A 151 9.34 2.70 9.13
N ASP A 152 8.36 2.27 9.91
CA ASP A 152 8.07 2.91 11.20
C ASP A 152 8.93 2.39 12.36
N GLY A 153 9.72 1.32 12.16
CA GLY A 153 10.65 0.72 13.16
C GLY A 153 10.07 0.48 14.56
N ARG A 154 8.82 0.86 14.80
CA ARG A 154 8.13 0.87 16.08
C ARG A 154 6.71 0.30 16.02
N GLY A 155 6.40 -0.64 15.14
CA GLY A 155 5.20 -1.47 15.19
C GLY A 155 3.88 -0.76 15.49
N ARG A 156 3.59 0.42 14.94
CA ARG A 156 2.33 1.12 15.18
C ARG A 156 1.18 0.49 14.41
N ARG A 157 0.06 0.37 15.07
CA ARG A 157 -1.17 -0.24 14.55
C ARG A 157 -1.60 0.45 13.27
N LEU A 158 -1.74 -0.33 12.21
CA LEU A 158 -2.38 0.07 10.98
C LEU A 158 -3.87 -0.30 11.10
N ALA A 159 -4.73 0.67 10.84
CA ALA A 159 -6.15 0.38 10.71
C ALA A 159 -6.39 -0.13 9.29
N ALA A 160 -6.74 -1.41 9.16
CA ALA A 160 -7.38 -1.93 7.97
C ALA A 160 -8.89 -1.92 8.21
N PRO A 161 -9.73 -1.56 7.23
CA PRO A 161 -11.16 -1.82 7.35
C PRO A 161 -11.34 -3.32 7.51
N GLY A 162 -11.89 -3.73 8.64
CA GLY A 162 -12.29 -5.11 8.89
C GLY A 162 -13.44 -5.51 7.95
N ASN A 163 -13.52 -6.79 7.64
CA ASN A 163 -14.65 -7.41 6.93
C ASN A 163 -16.00 -6.99 7.50
#